data_278d1361b55cf5d10e4fb8202cab1f3b
#
_entry.id   278d1361b55cf5d10e4fb8202cab1f3b
#
_cell.length_a   1.000
_cell.length_b   1.000
_cell.length_c   1.000
_cell.angle_alpha   90.00
_cell.angle_beta   90.00
_cell.angle_gamma   90.00
#
_symmetry.space_group_name_H-M   'P 1'
#
loop_
_entity.id
_entity.type
_entity.pdbx_description
1 polymer ?
#
loop_
_entity_poly.entity_id
_entity_poly.type
_entity_poly.pdbx_seq_one_letter_code
_entity_poly.pdbx_strand_id
1 'polypeptide(L)'
;MADTLDSRPHTFSIKLWPPSLPTRQALIERMTNNLSSKTIFTDKFGSLTKDQAMENAKRIEDVAFSTANLQFEREPDGDGGSAVQLYAKECSKMILEVLKKGPVCKAEEVSSASPCKETVFDISKDKRAFIEAEEAEELLKPLKEPGNGYTKICFSNRSFGLGAARVAEPILASLKDQLKVVDLSDFVAGRPEAEALEVMNIFSSALEGSVLSSLNLSDNALGEKGVRAFGTLLKSLSSLEELYLMNDGISKEAAQAVSELIPSTEKLRVLHFHNNMTGDEGAVAISEVVKRSPLLENFRCSSTRVGEGGGIALSEALENCTLMKKLDLRDNMFGTEAGVSLSKTLSRFSHLTEVYLSYLNLEDEGAIAIANALKDSAAPIEVLEMAGNDITVEAASAIAACVAAKQDLNKLNLSENELKDEGCVQIAKTVEEDHLKLQYIDMSNNYIRRAGARALAQVVAKKEGFKLLNIDGNIISEEGIEEVKEILKKTPEVLGALDENDPDGEEEEEDDEEDEEKEGEGNDELESKLKKLEVNEDD
;
A
#
# COMPACT_ATOMS: atom_id res chain seq x y z
N MET A 1 -9.29 31.08 -59.02
CA MET A 1 -9.15 29.86 -59.81
C MET A 1 -8.70 28.77 -58.87
N ALA A 2 -9.50 27.73 -58.82
CA ALA A 2 -9.25 26.44 -58.18
C ALA A 2 -9.07 26.43 -56.65
N ASP A 3 -10.21 26.33 -55.96
CA ASP A 3 -10.35 25.70 -54.67
C ASP A 3 -9.97 24.22 -54.76
N THR A 4 -9.05 23.78 -53.91
CA THR A 4 -8.88 22.36 -53.63
C THR A 4 -9.51 22.02 -52.29
N LEU A 5 -10.68 21.44 -52.35
CA LEU A 5 -11.40 20.82 -51.25
C LEU A 5 -10.57 19.66 -50.68
N ASP A 6 -10.09 19.83 -49.45
CA ASP A 6 -9.45 18.78 -48.65
C ASP A 6 -10.59 17.95 -47.98
N SER A 7 -11.02 16.87 -48.67
CA SER A 7 -11.98 15.92 -48.14
C SER A 7 -11.27 14.83 -47.34
N ARG A 8 -11.04 15.08 -46.04
CA ARG A 8 -10.73 14.00 -45.09
C ARG A 8 -12.02 13.33 -44.65
N PRO A 9 -12.12 12.00 -44.69
CA PRO A 9 -13.30 11.31 -44.17
C PRO A 9 -13.34 11.47 -42.64
N HIS A 10 -14.41 12.07 -42.13
CA HIS A 10 -14.72 12.03 -40.69
C HIS A 10 -15.04 10.58 -40.31
N THR A 11 -14.06 9.89 -39.74
CA THR A 11 -14.30 8.63 -39.05
C THR A 11 -15.11 8.95 -37.80
N PHE A 12 -16.39 8.60 -37.79
CA PHE A 12 -17.18 8.57 -36.56
C PHE A 12 -16.65 7.48 -35.66
N SER A 13 -15.85 7.83 -34.66
CA SER A 13 -15.49 6.90 -33.60
C SER A 13 -16.67 6.77 -32.64
N ILE A 14 -17.27 5.59 -32.60
CA ILE A 14 -18.33 5.26 -31.65
C ILE A 14 -17.65 5.18 -30.26
N LYS A 15 -17.96 6.11 -29.38
CA LYS A 15 -17.49 6.03 -27.98
C LYS A 15 -18.21 4.87 -27.28
N LEU A 16 -17.44 3.90 -26.79
CA LEU A 16 -17.94 2.71 -26.11
C LEU A 16 -18.17 2.95 -24.60
N TRP A 17 -17.62 4.02 -24.05
CA TRP A 17 -17.72 4.38 -22.63
C TRP A 17 -18.27 5.80 -22.44
N PRO A 18 -19.07 6.09 -21.39
CA PRO A 18 -19.60 5.16 -20.37
C PRO A 18 -20.84 4.38 -20.84
N PRO A 19 -21.11 3.19 -20.26
CA PRO A 19 -22.35 2.44 -20.57
C PRO A 19 -23.58 3.20 -20.07
N SER A 20 -24.70 3.06 -20.77
CA SER A 20 -25.94 3.71 -20.41
C SER A 20 -26.51 3.21 -19.07
N LEU A 21 -27.28 4.03 -18.36
CA LEU A 21 -27.96 3.62 -17.12
C LEU A 21 -28.78 2.32 -17.28
N PRO A 22 -29.57 2.11 -18.33
CA PRO A 22 -30.27 0.83 -18.57
C PRO A 22 -29.30 -0.35 -18.71
N THR A 23 -28.14 -0.15 -19.35
CA THR A 23 -27.11 -1.21 -19.49
C THR A 23 -26.51 -1.58 -18.15
N ARG A 24 -26.20 -0.59 -17.31
CA ARG A 24 -25.70 -0.79 -15.95
C ARG A 24 -26.72 -1.52 -15.07
N GLN A 25 -27.99 -1.13 -15.15
CA GLN A 25 -29.10 -1.78 -14.43
C GLN A 25 -29.27 -3.25 -14.85
N ALA A 26 -29.25 -3.55 -16.15
CA ALA A 26 -29.31 -4.91 -16.66
C ALA A 26 -28.14 -5.77 -16.19
N LEU A 27 -26.94 -5.18 -16.04
CA LEU A 27 -25.78 -5.87 -15.50
C LEU A 27 -25.96 -6.19 -13.99
N ILE A 28 -26.48 -5.26 -13.19
CA ILE A 28 -26.82 -5.48 -11.78
C ILE A 28 -27.81 -6.65 -11.64
N GLU A 29 -28.88 -6.66 -12.45
CA GLU A 29 -29.85 -7.75 -12.43
C GLU A 29 -29.23 -9.10 -12.81
N ARG A 30 -28.36 -9.13 -13.80
CA ARG A 30 -27.63 -10.33 -14.22
C ARG A 30 -26.68 -10.84 -13.13
N MET A 31 -25.96 -9.95 -12.47
CA MET A 31 -25.10 -10.30 -11.33
C MET A 31 -25.93 -10.80 -10.15
N THR A 32 -27.05 -10.16 -9.84
CA THR A 32 -27.98 -10.61 -8.79
C THR A 32 -28.46 -12.05 -9.05
N ASN A 33 -28.85 -12.34 -10.28
CA ASN A 33 -29.27 -13.68 -10.66
C ASN A 33 -28.13 -14.69 -10.55
N ASN A 34 -26.91 -14.34 -10.97
CA ASN A 34 -25.75 -15.22 -10.88
C ASN A 34 -25.35 -15.54 -9.44
N LEU A 35 -25.49 -14.58 -8.51
CA LEU A 35 -25.16 -14.73 -7.10
C LEU A 35 -26.23 -15.49 -6.30
N SER A 36 -27.50 -15.47 -6.75
CA SER A 36 -28.64 -16.10 -6.06
C SER A 36 -29.11 -17.42 -6.68
N SER A 37 -28.73 -17.73 -7.93
CA SER A 37 -29.14 -18.97 -8.60
C SER A 37 -28.17 -20.12 -8.34
N LYS A 38 -28.65 -21.35 -8.49
CA LYS A 38 -27.80 -22.54 -8.47
C LYS A 38 -26.91 -22.60 -9.72
N THR A 39 -25.61 -22.43 -9.52
CA THR A 39 -24.55 -22.58 -10.53
C THR A 39 -23.48 -23.49 -9.97
N ILE A 40 -22.55 -23.96 -10.80
CA ILE A 40 -21.40 -24.79 -10.35
C ILE A 40 -20.62 -24.07 -9.23
N PHE A 41 -20.56 -22.76 -9.26
CA PHE A 41 -19.88 -21.95 -8.24
C PHE A 41 -20.70 -21.82 -6.95
N THR A 42 -22.01 -21.58 -7.05
CA THR A 42 -22.89 -21.48 -5.88
C THR A 42 -23.15 -22.84 -5.23
N ASP A 43 -23.07 -23.93 -5.95
CA ASP A 43 -23.08 -25.29 -5.39
C ASP A 43 -21.84 -25.58 -4.54
N LYS A 44 -20.68 -24.97 -4.87
CA LYS A 44 -19.42 -25.14 -4.12
C LYS A 44 -19.31 -24.24 -2.91
N PHE A 45 -19.83 -23.00 -2.99
CA PHE A 45 -19.60 -21.94 -1.98
C PHE A 45 -20.89 -21.48 -1.27
N GLY A 46 -22.06 -21.97 -1.66
CA GLY A 46 -23.37 -21.53 -1.18
C GLY A 46 -23.99 -20.41 -2.01
N SER A 47 -25.31 -20.38 -2.15
CA SER A 47 -26.05 -19.30 -2.82
C SER A 47 -26.46 -18.21 -1.84
N LEU A 48 -26.38 -16.96 -2.26
CA LEU A 48 -26.86 -15.82 -1.47
C LEU A 48 -28.40 -15.72 -1.56
N THR A 49 -29.04 -15.11 -0.55
CA THR A 49 -30.43 -14.69 -0.68
C THR A 49 -30.55 -13.62 -1.76
N LYS A 50 -31.74 -13.46 -2.35
CA LYS A 50 -31.94 -12.50 -3.44
C LYS A 50 -31.62 -11.06 -3.02
N ASP A 51 -31.92 -10.68 -1.77
CA ASP A 51 -31.63 -9.35 -1.25
C ASP A 51 -30.12 -9.16 -1.03
N GLN A 52 -29.42 -10.13 -0.46
CA GLN A 52 -27.97 -10.12 -0.33
C GLN A 52 -27.27 -10.11 -1.68
N ALA A 53 -27.78 -10.85 -2.64
CA ALA A 53 -27.26 -10.88 -4.00
C ALA A 53 -27.44 -9.52 -4.71
N MET A 54 -28.57 -8.86 -4.54
CA MET A 54 -28.85 -7.55 -5.10
C MET A 54 -27.96 -6.46 -4.49
N GLU A 55 -27.79 -6.46 -3.18
CA GLU A 55 -26.91 -5.51 -2.49
C GLU A 55 -25.45 -5.66 -2.94
N ASN A 56 -24.95 -6.90 -2.97
CA ASN A 56 -23.60 -7.17 -3.49
C ASN A 56 -23.46 -6.81 -4.96
N ALA A 57 -24.44 -7.09 -5.81
CA ALA A 57 -24.41 -6.75 -7.24
C ALA A 57 -24.32 -5.24 -7.48
N LYS A 58 -25.05 -4.43 -6.73
CA LYS A 58 -24.96 -2.96 -6.79
C LYS A 58 -23.56 -2.48 -6.39
N ARG A 59 -23.05 -2.96 -5.26
CA ARG A 59 -21.71 -2.60 -4.79
C ARG A 59 -20.61 -2.98 -5.78
N ILE A 60 -20.70 -4.16 -6.38
CA ILE A 60 -19.75 -4.62 -7.40
C ILE A 60 -19.79 -3.70 -8.61
N GLU A 61 -20.99 -3.35 -9.08
CA GLU A 61 -21.17 -2.50 -10.25
C GLU A 61 -20.63 -1.09 -10.00
N ASP A 62 -20.94 -0.48 -8.86
CA ASP A 62 -20.48 0.87 -8.52
C ASP A 62 -18.95 0.95 -8.45
N VAL A 63 -18.29 0.00 -7.80
CA VAL A 63 -16.82 -0.03 -7.70
C VAL A 63 -16.17 -0.27 -9.05
N ALA A 64 -16.68 -1.23 -9.83
CA ALA A 64 -16.14 -1.54 -11.15
C ALA A 64 -16.34 -0.37 -12.12
N PHE A 65 -17.48 0.32 -12.07
CA PHE A 65 -17.75 1.50 -12.89
C PHE A 65 -16.81 2.65 -12.54
N SER A 66 -16.62 2.94 -11.24
CA SER A 66 -15.72 4.00 -10.79
C SER A 66 -14.27 3.74 -11.23
N THR A 67 -13.80 2.50 -11.09
CA THR A 67 -12.45 2.09 -11.53
C THR A 67 -12.27 2.27 -13.05
N ALA A 68 -13.25 1.82 -13.85
CA ALA A 68 -13.19 1.95 -15.29
C ALA A 68 -13.33 3.41 -15.78
N ASN A 69 -14.08 4.22 -15.05
CA ASN A 69 -14.22 5.65 -15.37
C ASN A 69 -12.91 6.41 -15.15
N LEU A 70 -12.19 6.10 -14.08
CA LEU A 70 -10.84 6.65 -13.85
C LEU A 70 -9.87 6.27 -14.98
N GLN A 71 -9.95 5.05 -15.51
CA GLN A 71 -9.14 4.64 -16.67
C GLN A 71 -9.51 5.43 -17.92
N PHE A 72 -10.80 5.60 -18.19
CA PHE A 72 -11.26 6.39 -19.34
C PHE A 72 -10.82 7.87 -19.28
N GLU A 73 -10.83 8.46 -18.08
CA GLU A 73 -10.35 9.84 -17.85
C GLU A 73 -8.85 10.02 -18.11
N ARG A 74 -8.05 8.94 -18.00
CA ARG A 74 -6.62 8.94 -18.33
C ARG A 74 -6.34 8.79 -19.83
N GLU A 75 -7.32 8.35 -20.60
CA GLU A 75 -7.23 8.11 -22.04
C GLU A 75 -8.24 9.00 -22.82
N PRO A 76 -8.12 10.34 -22.80
CA PRO A 76 -9.16 11.26 -23.29
C PRO A 76 -9.44 11.11 -24.79
N ASP A 77 -8.48 10.61 -25.56
CA ASP A 77 -8.59 10.41 -27.02
C ASP A 77 -8.98 8.96 -27.40
N GLY A 78 -9.17 8.08 -26.41
CA GLY A 78 -9.55 6.68 -26.62
C GLY A 78 -11.05 6.51 -26.95
N ASP A 79 -11.40 5.37 -27.58
CA ASP A 79 -12.79 4.97 -27.87
C ASP A 79 -13.52 4.42 -26.62
N GLY A 80 -12.83 4.25 -25.50
CA GLY A 80 -13.34 3.68 -24.25
C GLY A 80 -13.30 2.15 -24.19
N GLY A 81 -12.67 1.49 -25.15
CA GLY A 81 -12.54 0.03 -25.19
C GLY A 81 -11.79 -0.55 -23.98
N SER A 82 -10.70 0.09 -23.56
CA SER A 82 -9.93 -0.28 -22.36
C SER A 82 -10.78 -0.17 -21.08
N ALA A 83 -11.58 0.88 -20.94
CA ALA A 83 -12.48 1.06 -19.80
C ALA A 83 -13.58 -0.02 -19.77
N VAL A 84 -14.15 -0.41 -20.92
CA VAL A 84 -15.11 -1.52 -21.00
C VAL A 84 -14.49 -2.85 -20.56
N GLN A 85 -13.27 -3.13 -21.00
CA GLN A 85 -12.55 -4.36 -20.59
C GLN A 85 -12.27 -4.38 -19.09
N LEU A 86 -11.78 -3.27 -18.54
CA LEU A 86 -11.51 -3.13 -17.11
C LEU A 86 -12.79 -3.28 -16.27
N TYR A 87 -13.90 -2.67 -16.71
CA TYR A 87 -15.21 -2.80 -16.08
C TYR A 87 -15.67 -4.26 -15.99
N ALA A 88 -15.58 -4.99 -17.09
CA ALA A 88 -15.96 -6.40 -17.13
C ALA A 88 -15.03 -7.27 -16.25
N LYS A 89 -13.73 -6.98 -16.23
CA LYS A 89 -12.72 -7.67 -15.42
C LYS A 89 -12.98 -7.47 -13.93
N GLU A 90 -13.18 -6.24 -13.49
CA GLU A 90 -13.44 -5.92 -12.08
C GLU A 90 -14.79 -6.50 -11.61
N CYS A 91 -15.86 -6.43 -12.40
CA CYS A 91 -17.12 -7.11 -12.08
C CYS A 91 -16.90 -8.62 -11.85
N SER A 92 -16.19 -9.27 -12.75
CA SER A 92 -15.95 -10.72 -12.68
C SER A 92 -15.12 -11.11 -11.46
N LYS A 93 -14.07 -10.35 -11.15
CA LYS A 93 -13.20 -10.55 -9.98
C LYS A 93 -13.98 -10.45 -8.68
N MET A 94 -14.77 -9.38 -8.52
CA MET A 94 -15.55 -9.14 -7.30
C MET A 94 -16.70 -10.13 -7.12
N ILE A 95 -17.33 -10.61 -8.20
CA ILE A 95 -18.31 -11.71 -8.13
C ILE A 95 -17.68 -12.96 -7.52
N LEU A 96 -16.48 -13.32 -7.97
CA LEU A 96 -15.76 -14.49 -7.44
C LEU A 96 -15.40 -14.31 -5.96
N GLU A 97 -15.02 -13.11 -5.53
CA GLU A 97 -14.75 -12.81 -4.12
C GLU A 97 -15.99 -12.96 -3.24
N VAL A 98 -17.13 -12.43 -3.70
CA VAL A 98 -18.40 -12.55 -2.98
C VAL A 98 -18.83 -14.02 -2.88
N LEU A 99 -18.69 -14.80 -3.94
CA LEU A 99 -18.99 -16.24 -3.93
C LEU A 99 -18.07 -17.02 -2.97
N LYS A 100 -16.77 -16.70 -2.95
CA LYS A 100 -15.80 -17.34 -2.04
C LYS A 100 -16.09 -17.07 -0.56
N LYS A 101 -16.64 -15.89 -0.23
CA LYS A 101 -17.05 -15.54 1.16
C LYS A 101 -18.29 -16.32 1.61
N GLY A 102 -19.10 -16.82 0.69
CA GLY A 102 -20.31 -17.61 0.95
C GLY A 102 -21.44 -16.83 1.65
N PRO A 103 -22.61 -17.43 1.85
CA PRO A 103 -23.70 -16.83 2.60
C PRO A 103 -23.33 -16.73 4.08
N VAL A 104 -23.55 -15.57 4.70
CA VAL A 104 -23.44 -15.40 6.15
C VAL A 104 -24.56 -16.20 6.81
N CYS A 105 -24.24 -17.39 7.29
CA CYS A 105 -25.19 -18.19 8.10
C CYS A 105 -25.45 -17.47 9.43
N LYS A 106 -26.71 -17.14 9.70
CA LYS A 106 -27.15 -16.80 11.06
C LYS A 106 -27.03 -18.05 11.90
N ALA A 107 -25.99 -18.17 12.71
CA ALA A 107 -25.91 -19.17 13.76
C ALA A 107 -26.82 -18.76 14.90
N GLU A 108 -27.62 -19.73 15.38
CA GLU A 108 -28.50 -19.60 16.53
C GLU A 108 -27.73 -19.29 17.81
N GLU A 109 -28.35 -18.50 18.66
CA GLU A 109 -27.81 -17.95 19.90
C GLU A 109 -27.39 -19.06 20.88
N VAL A 110 -26.11 -19.06 21.26
CA VAL A 110 -25.65 -19.57 22.55
C VAL A 110 -24.92 -18.47 23.26
N SER A 111 -25.44 -18.08 24.39
CA SER A 111 -25.05 -16.97 25.25
C SER A 111 -23.60 -17.05 25.70
N SER A 112 -22.74 -16.14 25.18
CA SER A 112 -21.58 -15.60 25.88
C SER A 112 -21.21 -14.28 25.22
N ALA A 113 -21.03 -13.23 26.01
CA ALA A 113 -20.71 -11.84 25.70
C ALA A 113 -20.61 -11.47 24.20
N SER A 114 -21.67 -10.85 23.67
CA SER A 114 -21.76 -10.35 22.30
C SER A 114 -20.64 -9.34 22.01
N PRO A 115 -19.86 -9.46 20.91
CA PRO A 115 -19.21 -8.30 20.34
C PRO A 115 -20.32 -7.34 19.88
N CYS A 116 -20.32 -6.13 20.41
CA CYS A 116 -21.24 -5.06 20.03
C CYS A 116 -21.19 -4.91 18.50
N LYS A 117 -22.32 -5.08 17.81
CA LYS A 117 -22.40 -4.83 16.37
C LYS A 117 -22.04 -3.36 16.16
N GLU A 118 -20.92 -3.09 15.50
CA GLU A 118 -20.55 -1.74 15.10
C GLU A 118 -21.63 -1.20 14.16
N THR A 119 -22.35 -0.19 14.62
CA THR A 119 -23.31 0.53 13.79
C THR A 119 -22.58 1.75 13.21
N VAL A 120 -22.47 1.81 11.89
CA VAL A 120 -21.70 2.83 11.18
C VAL A 120 -22.64 3.92 10.68
N PHE A 121 -22.30 5.18 10.98
CA PHE A 121 -22.88 6.35 10.33
C PHE A 121 -21.82 6.94 9.39
N ASP A 122 -22.09 6.87 8.10
CA ASP A 122 -21.16 7.26 7.05
C ASP A 122 -21.83 8.21 6.07
N ILE A 123 -21.31 9.44 5.99
CA ILE A 123 -21.73 10.47 5.02
C ILE A 123 -20.63 10.78 4.01
N SER A 124 -19.52 10.03 4.03
CA SER A 124 -18.44 10.20 3.07
C SER A 124 -18.90 9.99 1.63
N LYS A 125 -18.24 10.62 0.68
CA LYS A 125 -18.42 10.42 -0.76
C LYS A 125 -17.09 10.58 -1.47
N ASP A 126 -17.01 10.11 -2.70
CA ASP A 126 -15.81 10.19 -3.53
C ASP A 126 -15.37 11.63 -3.84
N LYS A 127 -16.30 12.58 -3.83
CA LYS A 127 -16.01 13.99 -4.10
C LYS A 127 -16.26 14.84 -2.86
N ARG A 128 -15.30 15.73 -2.56
CA ARG A 128 -15.43 16.71 -1.49
C ARG A 128 -16.68 17.58 -1.67
N ALA A 129 -17.44 17.75 -0.60
CA ALA A 129 -18.55 18.67 -0.54
C ALA A 129 -18.42 19.60 0.66
N PHE A 130 -18.67 20.89 0.44
CA PHE A 130 -18.73 21.90 1.50
C PHE A 130 -20.08 21.80 2.17
N ILE A 131 -20.10 21.64 3.49
CA ILE A 131 -21.32 21.48 4.29
C ILE A 131 -21.54 22.72 5.13
N GLU A 132 -22.71 23.33 4.98
CA GLU A 132 -23.17 24.46 5.78
C GLU A 132 -24.26 24.02 6.78
N ALA A 133 -24.74 24.97 7.61
CA ALA A 133 -25.66 24.64 8.72
C ALA A 133 -26.92 23.88 8.30
N GLU A 134 -27.59 24.33 7.23
CA GLU A 134 -28.84 23.72 6.76
C GLU A 134 -28.65 22.28 6.28
N GLU A 135 -27.57 22.05 5.53
CA GLU A 135 -27.22 20.71 5.04
C GLU A 135 -26.79 19.78 6.20
N ALA A 136 -26.03 20.30 7.16
CA ALA A 136 -25.65 19.57 8.36
C ALA A 136 -26.87 19.13 9.21
N GLU A 137 -27.89 19.99 9.34
CA GLU A 137 -29.13 19.66 10.04
C GLU A 137 -29.84 18.44 9.42
N GLU A 138 -29.88 18.34 8.10
CA GLU A 138 -30.49 17.22 7.40
C GLU A 138 -29.61 15.97 7.44
N LEU A 139 -28.31 16.09 7.15
CA LEU A 139 -27.39 14.95 7.09
C LEU A 139 -27.21 14.27 8.45
N LEU A 140 -27.09 15.06 9.53
CA LEU A 140 -26.84 14.55 10.88
C LEU A 140 -28.12 14.13 11.64
N LYS A 141 -29.29 14.24 11.02
CA LYS A 141 -30.58 13.89 11.62
C LYS A 141 -30.63 12.48 12.23
N PRO A 142 -30.10 11.41 11.57
CA PRO A 142 -30.08 10.07 12.16
C PRO A 142 -29.30 9.98 13.47
N LEU A 143 -28.26 10.81 13.66
CA LEU A 143 -27.47 10.83 14.89
C LEU A 143 -28.23 11.45 16.07
N LYS A 144 -29.29 12.26 15.80
CA LYS A 144 -30.13 12.88 16.82
C LYS A 144 -31.22 11.93 17.36
N GLU A 145 -31.44 10.79 16.69
CA GLU A 145 -32.50 9.85 17.10
C GLU A 145 -32.20 9.21 18.46
N PRO A 146 -33.16 9.23 19.41
CA PRO A 146 -32.94 8.63 20.70
C PRO A 146 -32.69 7.11 20.60
N GLY A 147 -31.65 6.62 21.27
CA GLY A 147 -31.31 5.20 21.27
C GLY A 147 -30.63 4.72 19.97
N ASN A 148 -30.12 5.64 19.12
CA ASN A 148 -29.23 5.24 18.03
C ASN A 148 -28.03 4.45 18.61
N GLY A 149 -27.55 3.47 17.89
CA GLY A 149 -26.45 2.59 18.32
C GLY A 149 -25.15 2.84 17.56
N TYR A 150 -24.94 4.03 17.02
CA TYR A 150 -23.75 4.34 16.20
C TYR A 150 -22.48 4.34 17.05
N THR A 151 -21.55 3.43 16.76
CA THR A 151 -20.23 3.35 17.38
C THR A 151 -19.11 3.87 16.49
N LYS A 152 -19.42 4.06 15.20
CA LYS A 152 -18.50 4.60 14.20
C LYS A 152 -19.16 5.73 13.41
N ILE A 153 -18.44 6.84 13.25
CA ILE A 153 -18.79 7.92 12.32
C ILE A 153 -17.70 8.13 11.29
N CYS A 154 -18.09 8.43 10.03
CA CYS A 154 -17.19 8.80 8.95
C CYS A 154 -17.70 10.06 8.28
N PHE A 155 -16.92 11.14 8.37
CA PHE A 155 -17.19 12.45 7.76
C PHE A 155 -16.19 12.76 6.64
N SER A 156 -15.46 11.77 6.17
CA SER A 156 -14.45 11.93 5.14
C SER A 156 -15.00 12.62 3.88
N ASN A 157 -14.18 13.50 3.29
CA ASN A 157 -14.56 14.31 2.12
C ASN A 157 -15.79 15.22 2.34
N ARG A 158 -16.06 15.60 3.60
CA ARG A 158 -17.15 16.53 3.98
C ARG A 158 -16.57 17.76 4.66
N SER A 159 -16.31 18.82 3.89
CA SER A 159 -15.72 20.05 4.41
C SER A 159 -16.74 20.86 5.21
N PHE A 160 -16.71 20.71 6.54
CA PHE A 160 -17.60 21.43 7.45
C PHE A 160 -17.23 22.90 7.54
N GLY A 161 -18.23 23.78 7.33
CA GLY A 161 -18.14 25.19 7.69
C GLY A 161 -18.47 25.41 9.16
N LEU A 162 -18.24 26.63 9.64
CA LEU A 162 -18.48 26.98 11.04
C LEU A 162 -19.94 26.72 11.46
N GLY A 163 -20.91 27.05 10.60
CA GLY A 163 -22.33 26.79 10.84
C GLY A 163 -22.63 25.31 10.99
N ALA A 164 -22.06 24.47 10.12
CA ALA A 164 -22.20 23.02 10.19
C ALA A 164 -21.56 22.42 11.45
N ALA A 165 -20.40 22.93 11.86
CA ALA A 165 -19.72 22.51 13.08
C ALA A 165 -20.57 22.79 14.33
N ARG A 166 -21.23 23.95 14.39
CA ARG A 166 -22.15 24.30 15.49
C ARG A 166 -23.38 23.38 15.56
N VAL A 167 -23.85 22.88 14.43
CA VAL A 167 -24.90 21.86 14.37
C VAL A 167 -24.39 20.50 14.86
N ALA A 168 -23.18 20.12 14.49
CA ALA A 168 -22.56 18.85 14.88
C ALA A 168 -22.19 18.80 16.38
N GLU A 169 -21.79 19.93 16.96
CA GLU A 169 -21.27 20.03 18.34
C GLU A 169 -22.15 19.31 19.40
N PRO A 170 -23.43 19.67 19.59
CA PRO A 170 -24.28 19.04 20.59
C PRO A 170 -24.57 17.57 20.28
N ILE A 171 -24.58 17.19 19.00
CA ILE A 171 -24.80 15.82 18.56
C ILE A 171 -23.61 14.95 18.97
N LEU A 172 -22.40 15.35 18.62
CA LEU A 172 -21.18 14.63 18.94
C LEU A 172 -20.96 14.53 20.44
N ALA A 173 -21.22 15.61 21.19
CA ALA A 173 -21.16 15.61 22.64
C ALA A 173 -22.12 14.59 23.29
N SER A 174 -23.29 14.38 22.69
CA SER A 174 -24.23 13.36 23.17
C SER A 174 -23.80 11.92 22.87
N LEU A 175 -22.92 11.71 21.90
CA LEU A 175 -22.47 10.40 21.42
C LEU A 175 -21.07 10.01 21.97
N LYS A 176 -20.37 10.89 22.67
CA LYS A 176 -18.97 10.69 23.07
C LYS A 176 -18.71 9.41 23.88
N ASP A 177 -19.67 8.95 24.67
CA ASP A 177 -19.51 7.75 25.50
C ASP A 177 -19.77 6.44 24.72
N GLN A 178 -20.36 6.52 23.52
CA GLN A 178 -20.63 5.34 22.67
C GLN A 178 -19.73 5.23 21.45
N LEU A 179 -19.21 6.36 20.94
CA LEU A 179 -18.33 6.36 19.76
C LEU A 179 -17.00 5.68 20.09
N LYS A 180 -16.58 4.77 19.20
CA LYS A 180 -15.30 4.06 19.22
C LYS A 180 -14.38 4.47 18.09
N VAL A 181 -14.95 4.74 16.91
CA VAL A 181 -14.21 5.08 15.70
C VAL A 181 -14.72 6.39 15.14
N VAL A 182 -13.81 7.35 14.95
CA VAL A 182 -14.12 8.66 14.38
C VAL A 182 -13.16 8.93 13.23
N ASP A 183 -13.73 9.04 12.03
CA ASP A 183 -13.01 9.42 10.82
C ASP A 183 -13.41 10.85 10.42
N LEU A 184 -12.47 11.77 10.61
CA LEU A 184 -12.53 13.19 10.24
C LEU A 184 -11.51 13.51 9.14
N SER A 185 -11.14 12.55 8.29
CA SER A 185 -10.24 12.83 7.19
C SER A 185 -10.88 13.76 6.18
N ASP A 186 -10.10 14.73 5.68
CA ASP A 186 -10.56 15.75 4.70
C ASP A 186 -11.86 16.46 5.12
N PHE A 187 -12.06 16.74 6.43
CA PHE A 187 -13.32 17.30 6.94
C PHE A 187 -13.35 18.84 7.07
N VAL A 188 -12.20 19.51 6.88
CA VAL A 188 -12.10 20.98 6.84
C VAL A 188 -11.32 21.49 5.63
N ALA A 189 -10.83 20.61 4.78
CA ALA A 189 -9.99 20.99 3.67
C ALA A 189 -10.72 21.92 2.68
N GLY A 190 -9.99 22.94 2.21
CA GLY A 190 -10.54 24.01 1.36
C GLY A 190 -11.22 25.16 2.11
N ARG A 191 -11.31 25.12 3.44
CA ARG A 191 -11.77 26.26 4.27
C ARG A 191 -10.60 27.22 4.55
N PRO A 192 -10.88 28.51 4.75
CA PRO A 192 -9.87 29.44 5.28
C PRO A 192 -9.30 28.96 6.62
N GLU A 193 -8.01 29.16 6.86
CA GLU A 193 -7.32 28.69 8.07
C GLU A 193 -8.06 29.02 9.37
N ALA A 194 -8.48 30.27 9.53
CA ALA A 194 -9.17 30.70 10.74
C ALA A 194 -10.50 29.95 10.98
N GLU A 195 -11.27 29.70 9.92
CA GLU A 195 -12.51 28.94 9.99
C GLU A 195 -12.21 27.46 10.29
N ALA A 196 -11.25 26.87 9.57
CA ALA A 196 -10.84 25.47 9.78
C ALA A 196 -10.40 25.21 11.23
N LEU A 197 -9.58 26.09 11.81
CA LEU A 197 -9.13 25.99 13.20
C LEU A 197 -10.30 26.12 14.20
N GLU A 198 -11.26 26.96 13.93
CA GLU A 198 -12.46 27.08 14.80
C GLU A 198 -13.32 25.82 14.71
N VAL A 199 -13.54 25.27 13.52
CA VAL A 199 -14.22 23.98 13.32
C VAL A 199 -13.51 22.85 14.05
N MET A 200 -12.19 22.75 13.91
CA MET A 200 -11.37 21.73 14.63
C MET A 200 -11.53 21.87 16.15
N ASN A 201 -11.49 23.08 16.70
CA ASN A 201 -11.69 23.34 18.12
C ASN A 201 -13.10 22.90 18.61
N ILE A 202 -14.13 23.15 17.81
CA ILE A 202 -15.50 22.74 18.12
C ILE A 202 -15.60 21.22 18.20
N PHE A 203 -15.08 20.51 17.17
CA PHE A 203 -15.09 19.04 17.16
C PHE A 203 -14.24 18.45 18.29
N SER A 204 -13.07 19.05 18.56
CA SER A 204 -12.20 18.67 19.68
C SER A 204 -12.91 18.76 21.02
N SER A 205 -13.62 19.87 21.27
CA SER A 205 -14.38 20.08 22.51
C SER A 205 -15.61 19.15 22.61
N ALA A 206 -16.32 18.95 21.50
CA ALA A 206 -17.49 18.08 21.47
C ALA A 206 -17.16 16.60 21.78
N LEU A 207 -15.96 16.15 21.38
CA LEU A 207 -15.50 14.78 21.58
C LEU A 207 -14.58 14.64 22.82
N GLU A 208 -14.37 15.69 23.60
CA GLU A 208 -13.56 15.64 24.82
C GLU A 208 -14.04 14.55 25.79
N GLY A 209 -13.13 13.75 26.29
CA GLY A 209 -13.42 12.65 27.22
C GLY A 209 -14.10 11.44 26.59
N SER A 210 -14.15 11.37 25.24
CA SER A 210 -14.68 10.21 24.53
C SER A 210 -13.80 8.97 24.73
N VAL A 211 -14.39 7.80 24.50
CA VAL A 211 -13.75 6.48 24.67
C VAL A 211 -13.27 5.91 23.33
N LEU A 212 -12.73 6.76 22.44
CA LEU A 212 -12.29 6.37 21.11
C LEU A 212 -11.16 5.35 21.17
N SER A 213 -11.27 4.33 20.33
CA SER A 213 -10.19 3.41 19.99
C SER A 213 -9.50 3.78 18.68
N SER A 214 -10.18 4.45 17.75
CA SER A 214 -9.59 4.87 16.46
C SER A 214 -9.97 6.30 16.12
N LEU A 215 -8.97 7.10 15.74
CA LEU A 215 -9.10 8.49 15.31
C LEU A 215 -8.31 8.73 14.03
N ASN A 216 -9.01 9.15 12.98
CA ASN A 216 -8.40 9.56 11.71
C ASN A 216 -8.59 11.07 11.51
N LEU A 217 -7.49 11.81 11.46
CA LEU A 217 -7.44 13.26 11.22
C LEU A 217 -6.72 13.59 9.91
N SER A 218 -6.41 12.61 9.07
CA SER A 218 -5.62 12.76 7.84
C SER A 218 -6.24 13.76 6.85
N ASP A 219 -5.43 14.29 5.95
CA ASP A 219 -5.85 15.12 4.81
C ASP A 219 -6.47 16.49 5.19
N ASN A 220 -6.17 17.02 6.36
CA ASN A 220 -6.72 18.28 6.86
C ASN A 220 -5.72 19.45 6.85
N ALA A 221 -4.48 19.23 6.40
CA ALA A 221 -3.42 20.24 6.44
C ALA A 221 -3.26 20.87 7.85
N LEU A 222 -3.24 20.02 8.88
CA LEU A 222 -3.28 20.43 10.29
C LEU A 222 -2.15 21.41 10.66
N GLY A 223 -0.91 21.08 10.27
CA GLY A 223 0.26 21.78 10.78
C GLY A 223 0.27 21.80 12.32
N GLU A 224 1.08 22.66 12.93
CA GLU A 224 1.12 22.80 14.40
C GLU A 224 -0.21 23.34 14.96
N LYS A 225 -0.80 24.36 14.31
CA LYS A 225 -2.02 24.99 14.78
C LYS A 225 -3.21 24.04 14.80
N GLY A 226 -3.37 23.21 13.76
CA GLY A 226 -4.43 22.21 13.68
C GLY A 226 -4.27 21.10 14.73
N VAL A 227 -3.05 20.61 14.92
CA VAL A 227 -2.74 19.65 16.00
C VAL A 227 -3.12 20.23 17.36
N ARG A 228 -2.74 21.49 17.63
CA ARG A 228 -3.09 22.18 18.89
C ARG A 228 -4.59 22.45 19.03
N ALA A 229 -5.31 22.69 17.92
CA ALA A 229 -6.77 22.83 17.94
C ALA A 229 -7.47 21.54 18.39
N PHE A 230 -6.91 20.37 18.06
CA PHE A 230 -7.37 19.09 18.60
C PHE A 230 -6.83 18.76 20.01
N GLY A 231 -6.11 19.68 20.65
CA GLY A 231 -5.42 19.46 21.91
C GLY A 231 -6.31 19.01 23.05
N THR A 232 -7.55 19.53 23.16
CA THR A 232 -8.51 19.14 24.20
C THR A 232 -8.91 17.67 24.05
N LEU A 233 -9.26 17.24 22.84
CA LEU A 233 -9.56 15.84 22.52
C LEU A 233 -8.36 14.96 22.80
N LEU A 234 -7.21 15.24 22.15
CA LEU A 234 -6.01 14.41 22.22
C LEU A 234 -5.54 14.16 23.67
N LYS A 235 -5.58 15.18 24.52
CA LYS A 235 -5.23 15.06 25.95
C LYS A 235 -6.18 14.16 26.74
N SER A 236 -7.43 14.07 26.31
CA SER A 236 -8.46 13.30 27.02
C SER A 236 -8.48 11.82 26.62
N LEU A 237 -7.83 11.43 25.50
CA LEU A 237 -7.85 10.06 24.99
C LEU A 237 -6.96 9.15 25.82
N SER A 238 -7.55 8.10 26.40
CA SER A 238 -6.84 7.08 27.19
C SER A 238 -7.05 5.65 26.68
N SER A 239 -7.85 5.50 25.62
CA SER A 239 -8.22 4.20 25.03
C SER A 239 -7.83 4.06 23.57
N LEU A 240 -7.03 5.00 23.05
CA LEU A 240 -6.67 5.06 21.64
C LEU A 240 -5.78 3.87 21.25
N GLU A 241 -6.22 3.14 20.22
CA GLU A 241 -5.50 2.03 19.60
C GLU A 241 -4.98 2.38 18.22
N GLU A 242 -5.64 3.32 17.52
CA GLU A 242 -5.28 3.71 16.15
C GLU A 242 -5.31 5.23 15.98
N LEU A 243 -4.23 5.80 15.42
CA LEU A 243 -4.10 7.21 15.11
C LEU A 243 -3.53 7.40 13.69
N TYR A 244 -4.26 8.17 12.88
CA TYR A 244 -3.87 8.50 11.51
C TYR A 244 -3.73 10.01 11.35
N LEU A 245 -2.53 10.44 10.90
CA LEU A 245 -2.11 11.83 10.69
C LEU A 245 -1.37 11.95 9.34
N MET A 246 -2.00 11.43 8.27
CA MET A 246 -1.39 11.41 6.94
C MET A 246 -1.75 12.67 6.17
N ASN A 247 -0.86 13.18 5.31
CA ASN A 247 -1.06 14.38 4.48
C ASN A 247 -1.46 15.63 5.26
N ASP A 248 -0.93 15.81 6.46
CA ASP A 248 -1.37 16.88 7.38
C ASP A 248 -0.38 18.03 7.49
N GLY A 249 0.72 17.99 6.73
CA GLY A 249 1.77 19.00 6.84
C GLY A 249 2.42 19.03 8.23
N ILE A 250 2.54 17.87 8.86
CA ILE A 250 3.17 17.75 10.19
C ILE A 250 4.65 18.11 10.05
N SER A 251 4.99 19.31 10.53
CA SER A 251 6.36 19.80 10.71
C SER A 251 6.97 19.26 12.00
N LYS A 252 8.22 19.63 12.29
CA LYS A 252 8.85 19.30 13.58
C LYS A 252 8.06 19.86 14.78
N GLU A 253 7.55 21.08 14.68
CA GLU A 253 6.75 21.72 15.73
C GLU A 253 5.40 21.01 15.90
N ALA A 254 4.78 20.59 14.79
CA ALA A 254 3.53 19.83 14.83
C ALA A 254 3.76 18.42 15.43
N ALA A 255 4.84 17.74 15.05
CA ALA A 255 5.22 16.44 15.64
C ALA A 255 5.49 16.53 17.14
N GLN A 256 6.15 17.60 17.58
CA GLN A 256 6.35 17.88 19.00
C GLN A 256 5.01 18.11 19.71
N ALA A 257 4.10 18.90 19.11
CA ALA A 257 2.76 19.08 19.65
C ALA A 257 1.98 17.76 19.78
N VAL A 258 2.08 16.86 18.80
CA VAL A 258 1.48 15.50 18.90
C VAL A 258 2.04 14.76 20.10
N SER A 259 3.36 14.75 20.27
CA SER A 259 4.01 14.06 21.40
C SER A 259 3.61 14.63 22.76
N GLU A 260 3.44 15.95 22.86
CA GLU A 260 3.02 16.64 24.08
C GLU A 260 1.54 16.41 24.41
N LEU A 261 0.68 16.35 23.39
CA LEU A 261 -0.78 16.34 23.54
C LEU A 261 -1.37 14.95 23.73
N ILE A 262 -0.64 13.88 23.41
CA ILE A 262 -1.10 12.50 23.60
C ILE A 262 -0.36 11.89 24.81
N PRO A 263 -0.93 11.96 26.02
CA PRO A 263 -0.24 11.53 27.23
C PRO A 263 -0.20 10.00 27.39
N SER A 264 -1.18 9.28 26.83
CA SER A 264 -1.32 7.83 26.97
C SER A 264 -1.34 7.15 25.60
N THR A 265 -0.31 6.36 25.32
CA THR A 265 -0.16 5.60 24.07
C THR A 265 0.08 4.10 24.31
N GLU A 266 -0.11 3.63 25.55
CA GLU A 266 0.16 2.24 25.96
C GLU A 266 -0.72 1.22 25.22
N LYS A 267 -1.87 1.65 24.69
CA LYS A 267 -2.81 0.80 23.92
C LYS A 267 -2.64 0.96 22.42
N LEU A 268 -1.79 1.89 21.97
CA LEU A 268 -1.66 2.23 20.55
C LEU A 268 -1.06 1.04 19.78
N ARG A 269 -1.76 0.62 18.74
CA ARG A 269 -1.43 -0.49 17.84
C ARG A 269 -1.10 -0.02 16.43
N VAL A 270 -1.71 1.10 16.00
CA VAL A 270 -1.53 1.69 14.67
C VAL A 270 -1.17 3.16 14.80
N LEU A 271 -0.08 3.58 14.15
CA LEU A 271 0.37 4.96 14.11
C LEU A 271 0.89 5.31 12.72
N HIS A 272 0.22 6.24 12.03
CA HIS A 272 0.56 6.63 10.67
C HIS A 272 0.84 8.13 10.54
N PHE A 273 2.04 8.46 9.99
CA PHE A 273 2.50 9.82 9.68
C PHE A 273 2.84 10.02 8.19
N HIS A 274 2.36 9.19 7.31
CA HIS A 274 2.71 9.23 5.89
C HIS A 274 2.51 10.61 5.25
N ASN A 275 3.42 10.97 4.33
CA ASN A 275 3.42 12.20 3.53
C ASN A 275 3.28 13.47 4.40
N ASN A 276 4.32 13.71 5.20
CA ASN A 276 4.45 14.87 6.06
C ASN A 276 5.84 15.52 5.91
N MET A 277 6.18 16.49 6.74
CA MET A 277 7.43 17.26 6.65
C MET A 277 8.16 17.29 7.99
N THR A 278 8.23 16.13 8.68
CA THR A 278 8.73 16.06 10.05
C THR A 278 10.23 16.33 10.15
N GLY A 279 11.01 15.85 9.18
CA GLY A 279 12.47 15.87 9.26
C GLY A 279 12.99 15.14 10.49
N ASP A 280 14.27 15.29 10.80
CA ASP A 280 14.91 14.61 11.93
C ASP A 280 14.37 15.04 13.28
N GLU A 281 14.23 16.34 13.52
CA GLU A 281 13.73 16.84 14.79
C GLU A 281 12.29 16.38 15.07
N GLY A 282 11.43 16.33 14.02
CA GLY A 282 10.08 15.78 14.14
C GLY A 282 10.09 14.26 14.35
N ALA A 283 11.01 13.54 13.70
CA ALA A 283 11.18 12.09 13.92
C ALA A 283 11.59 11.78 15.36
N VAL A 284 12.46 12.60 15.97
CA VAL A 284 12.80 12.50 17.40
C VAL A 284 11.55 12.69 18.27
N ALA A 285 10.68 13.65 17.96
CA ALA A 285 9.44 13.83 18.71
C ALA A 285 8.47 12.65 18.53
N ILE A 286 8.38 12.08 17.32
CA ILE A 286 7.60 10.86 17.05
C ILE A 286 8.19 9.66 17.79
N SER A 287 9.52 9.56 17.88
CA SER A 287 10.20 8.48 18.61
C SER A 287 9.78 8.43 20.08
N GLU A 288 9.51 9.58 20.71
CA GLU A 288 9.00 9.62 22.08
C GLU A 288 7.56 9.07 22.20
N VAL A 289 6.74 9.21 21.16
CA VAL A 289 5.42 8.57 21.10
C VAL A 289 5.57 7.06 20.95
N VAL A 290 6.46 6.62 20.04
CA VAL A 290 6.74 5.20 19.77
C VAL A 290 7.29 4.50 21.02
N LYS A 291 8.24 5.11 21.74
CA LYS A 291 8.80 4.57 23.00
C LYS A 291 7.73 4.26 24.05
N ARG A 292 6.63 5.04 24.07
CA ARG A 292 5.50 4.86 24.99
C ARG A 292 4.41 3.93 24.45
N SER A 293 4.60 3.33 23.26
CA SER A 293 3.62 2.52 22.54
C SER A 293 4.06 1.07 22.38
N PRO A 294 4.22 0.29 23.45
CA PRO A 294 4.78 -1.07 23.38
C PRO A 294 3.91 -2.09 22.65
N LEU A 295 2.63 -1.79 22.42
CA LEU A 295 1.68 -2.65 21.70
C LEU A 295 1.60 -2.32 20.21
N LEU A 296 2.50 -1.46 19.68
CA LEU A 296 2.45 -1.05 18.29
C LEU A 296 2.67 -2.23 17.34
N GLU A 297 1.73 -2.41 16.43
CA GLU A 297 1.70 -3.50 15.43
C GLU A 297 1.88 -3.00 14.01
N ASN A 298 1.47 -1.76 13.72
CA ASN A 298 1.54 -1.16 12.40
C ASN A 298 2.05 0.29 12.53
N PHE A 299 3.27 0.51 12.06
CA PHE A 299 3.89 1.82 12.06
C PHE A 299 4.22 2.27 10.66
N ARG A 300 3.77 3.47 10.31
CA ARG A 300 4.06 4.10 9.03
C ARG A 300 4.56 5.53 9.22
N CYS A 301 5.81 5.77 8.81
CA CYS A 301 6.45 7.08 8.79
C CYS A 301 7.18 7.25 7.45
N SER A 302 6.42 7.10 6.36
CA SER A 302 6.94 7.15 4.99
C SER A 302 6.72 8.52 4.36
N SER A 303 7.61 8.94 3.46
CA SER A 303 7.55 10.26 2.79
C SER A 303 7.50 11.42 3.80
N THR A 304 8.40 11.42 4.78
CA THR A 304 8.39 12.38 5.89
C THR A 304 9.67 13.20 6.01
N ARG A 305 10.58 13.05 5.04
CA ARG A 305 11.88 13.76 4.97
C ARG A 305 12.78 13.51 6.16
N VAL A 306 12.68 12.33 6.75
CA VAL A 306 13.53 11.92 7.87
C VAL A 306 14.90 11.54 7.33
N GLY A 307 15.94 12.15 7.87
CA GLY A 307 17.34 11.85 7.60
C GLY A 307 17.90 10.81 8.55
N GLU A 308 19.23 10.70 8.57
CA GLU A 308 19.96 9.70 9.35
C GLU A 308 19.73 9.82 10.86
N GLY A 309 19.84 11.03 11.41
CA GLY A 309 19.64 11.25 12.85
C GLY A 309 18.24 10.89 13.34
N GLY A 310 17.21 11.28 12.56
CA GLY A 310 15.83 10.90 12.83
C GLY A 310 15.58 9.40 12.64
N GLY A 311 16.20 8.81 11.63
CA GLY A 311 16.15 7.38 11.36
C GLY A 311 16.71 6.52 12.49
N ILE A 312 17.85 6.93 13.06
CA ILE A 312 18.44 6.29 14.24
C ILE A 312 17.49 6.39 15.44
N ALA A 313 16.96 7.59 15.70
CA ALA A 313 16.05 7.81 16.83
C ALA A 313 14.78 6.96 16.74
N LEU A 314 14.18 6.85 15.53
CA LEU A 314 13.01 5.99 15.28
C LEU A 314 13.37 4.51 15.44
N SER A 315 14.52 4.08 14.91
CA SER A 315 14.99 2.70 15.00
C SER A 315 15.15 2.26 16.46
N GLU A 316 15.80 3.07 17.29
CA GLU A 316 15.96 2.81 18.73
C GLU A 316 14.62 2.79 19.47
N ALA A 317 13.70 3.70 19.12
CA ALA A 317 12.39 3.76 19.76
C ALA A 317 11.55 2.49 19.45
N LEU A 318 11.62 1.99 18.23
CA LEU A 318 10.92 0.80 17.78
C LEU A 318 11.39 -0.48 18.47
N GLU A 319 12.59 -0.52 19.10
CA GLU A 319 13.07 -1.70 19.82
C GLU A 319 12.09 -2.26 20.87
N ASN A 320 11.24 -1.39 21.43
CA ASN A 320 10.22 -1.78 22.41
C ASN A 320 8.92 -2.34 21.79
N CYS A 321 8.75 -2.20 20.46
CA CYS A 321 7.52 -2.56 19.75
C CYS A 321 7.57 -4.00 19.22
N THR A 322 7.77 -4.98 20.10
CA THR A 322 8.01 -6.39 19.71
C THR A 322 6.81 -7.08 19.04
N LEU A 323 5.64 -6.46 19.05
CA LEU A 323 4.43 -6.96 18.38
C LEU A 323 4.29 -6.45 16.94
N MET A 324 5.32 -5.77 16.39
CA MET A 324 5.29 -5.19 15.06
C MET A 324 4.97 -6.25 14.00
N LYS A 325 3.95 -5.96 13.16
CA LYS A 325 3.50 -6.77 12.04
C LYS A 325 3.77 -6.11 10.70
N LYS A 326 3.65 -4.77 10.67
CA LYS A 326 3.84 -3.97 9.46
C LYS A 326 4.67 -2.73 9.75
N LEU A 327 5.77 -2.58 9.02
CA LEU A 327 6.67 -1.43 9.11
C LEU A 327 6.83 -0.78 7.74
N ASP A 328 6.48 0.50 7.62
CA ASP A 328 6.62 1.29 6.40
C ASP A 328 7.39 2.59 6.69
N LEU A 329 8.64 2.63 6.24
CA LEU A 329 9.57 3.76 6.39
C LEU A 329 10.00 4.37 5.05
N ARG A 330 9.40 3.94 3.95
CA ARG A 330 9.79 4.31 2.57
C ARG A 330 9.88 5.81 2.35
N ASP A 331 10.67 6.16 1.31
CA ASP A 331 10.80 7.53 0.83
C ASP A 331 11.21 8.51 1.94
N ASN A 332 12.39 8.22 2.50
CA ASN A 332 13.09 9.01 3.49
C ASN A 332 14.60 9.01 3.15
N MET A 333 15.43 9.62 3.98
CA MET A 333 16.88 9.74 3.76
C MET A 333 17.65 9.15 4.95
N PHE A 334 17.36 7.89 5.30
CA PHE A 334 17.94 7.24 6.49
C PHE A 334 19.45 7.09 6.39
N GLY A 335 19.95 6.72 5.21
CA GLY A 335 21.36 6.42 5.01
C GLY A 335 21.79 5.09 5.67
N THR A 336 23.06 4.79 5.50
CA THR A 336 23.68 3.54 5.93
C THR A 336 23.64 3.35 7.45
N GLU A 337 24.00 4.36 8.25
CA GLU A 337 24.08 4.23 9.71
C GLU A 337 22.71 3.99 10.35
N ALA A 338 21.65 4.69 9.88
CA ALA A 338 20.29 4.42 10.35
C ALA A 338 19.80 3.04 9.88
N GLY A 339 20.20 2.57 8.69
CA GLY A 339 19.97 1.20 8.23
C GLY A 339 20.58 0.15 9.16
N VAL A 340 21.82 0.33 9.57
CA VAL A 340 22.50 -0.52 10.54
C VAL A 340 21.84 -0.44 11.92
N SER A 341 21.37 0.73 12.35
CA SER A 341 20.60 0.86 13.59
C SER A 341 19.27 0.11 13.51
N LEU A 342 18.55 0.26 12.39
CA LEU A 342 17.27 -0.40 12.12
C LEU A 342 17.41 -1.94 12.13
N SER A 343 18.52 -2.46 11.61
CA SER A 343 18.77 -3.91 11.58
C SER A 343 18.73 -4.54 12.99
N LYS A 344 19.26 -3.86 14.00
CA LYS A 344 19.24 -4.32 15.39
C LYS A 344 17.81 -4.45 15.91
N THR A 345 16.96 -3.52 15.53
CA THR A 345 15.52 -3.50 15.88
C THR A 345 14.75 -4.60 15.16
N LEU A 346 14.97 -4.75 13.86
CA LEU A 346 14.32 -5.79 13.04
C LEU A 346 14.62 -7.20 13.55
N SER A 347 15.80 -7.46 14.11
CA SER A 347 16.16 -8.76 14.69
C SER A 347 15.25 -9.18 15.86
N ARG A 348 14.57 -8.22 16.50
CA ARG A 348 13.67 -8.45 17.65
C ARG A 348 12.22 -8.72 17.27
N PHE A 349 11.86 -8.47 16.03
CA PHE A 349 10.48 -8.59 15.56
C PHE A 349 10.16 -10.02 15.12
N SER A 350 9.39 -10.75 15.94
CA SER A 350 8.98 -12.12 15.63
C SER A 350 7.63 -12.23 14.91
N HIS A 351 6.88 -11.13 14.79
CA HIS A 351 5.55 -11.09 14.19
C HIS A 351 5.49 -10.29 12.89
N LEU A 352 6.64 -9.78 12.42
CA LEU A 352 6.71 -8.92 11.25
C LEU A 352 6.39 -9.71 9.98
N THR A 353 5.39 -9.26 9.25
CA THR A 353 4.94 -9.85 7.98
C THR A 353 5.21 -8.95 6.79
N GLU A 354 5.16 -7.62 6.99
CA GLU A 354 5.33 -6.66 5.90
C GLU A 354 6.41 -5.63 6.24
N VAL A 355 7.42 -5.51 5.38
CA VAL A 355 8.57 -4.61 5.53
C VAL A 355 8.73 -3.78 4.26
N TYR A 356 8.60 -2.47 4.40
CA TYR A 356 8.68 -1.50 3.31
C TYR A 356 9.79 -0.50 3.61
N LEU A 357 10.94 -0.67 2.94
CA LEU A 357 12.19 0.08 3.14
C LEU A 357 12.73 0.69 1.84
N SER A 358 11.90 0.85 0.81
CA SER A 358 12.33 1.45 -0.45
C SER A 358 12.68 2.92 -0.29
N TYR A 359 13.67 3.39 -1.05
CA TYR A 359 14.13 4.79 -1.10
C TYR A 359 14.55 5.34 0.27
N LEU A 360 15.49 4.65 0.91
CA LEU A 360 16.07 5.03 2.21
C LEU A 360 17.56 5.37 2.13
N ASN A 361 18.20 5.24 0.97
CA ASN A 361 19.65 5.41 0.74
C ASN A 361 20.47 4.48 1.65
N LEU A 362 20.11 3.18 1.71
CA LEU A 362 20.73 2.20 2.62
C LEU A 362 22.14 1.80 2.19
N GLU A 363 22.43 1.87 0.90
CA GLU A 363 23.63 1.34 0.29
C GLU A 363 23.86 -0.16 0.65
N ASP A 364 24.96 -0.74 0.25
CA ASP A 364 25.24 -2.17 0.54
C ASP A 364 25.36 -2.48 2.02
N GLU A 365 26.05 -1.66 2.78
CA GLU A 365 26.28 -1.92 4.21
C GLU A 365 24.97 -1.95 5.01
N GLY A 366 24.07 -0.97 4.80
CA GLY A 366 22.76 -0.94 5.44
C GLY A 366 21.87 -2.09 4.99
N ALA A 367 21.87 -2.39 3.68
CA ALA A 367 21.11 -3.49 3.12
C ALA A 367 21.59 -4.86 3.63
N ILE A 368 22.89 -5.09 3.72
CA ILE A 368 23.50 -6.32 4.27
C ILE A 368 23.11 -6.47 5.75
N ALA A 369 23.22 -5.40 6.54
CA ALA A 369 22.86 -5.44 7.95
C ALA A 369 21.37 -5.82 8.14
N ILE A 370 20.48 -5.20 7.38
CA ILE A 370 19.03 -5.47 7.42
C ILE A 370 18.74 -6.92 6.94
N ALA A 371 19.33 -7.34 5.82
CA ALA A 371 19.13 -8.68 5.29
C ALA A 371 19.56 -9.77 6.30
N ASN A 372 20.71 -9.61 6.94
CA ASN A 372 21.18 -10.54 7.95
C ASN A 372 20.27 -10.56 9.19
N ALA A 373 19.82 -9.39 9.65
CA ALA A 373 18.90 -9.30 10.78
C ALA A 373 17.56 -9.98 10.49
N LEU A 374 16.99 -9.73 9.32
CA LEU A 374 15.76 -10.39 8.89
C LEU A 374 15.96 -11.89 8.73
N LYS A 375 17.06 -12.34 8.10
CA LYS A 375 17.40 -13.77 7.96
C LYS A 375 17.37 -14.49 9.30
N ASP A 376 18.01 -13.91 10.31
CA ASP A 376 18.17 -14.52 11.62
C ASP A 376 16.92 -14.37 12.53
N SER A 377 15.99 -13.49 12.18
CA SER A 377 14.75 -13.28 12.92
C SER A 377 13.75 -14.42 12.69
N ALA A 378 12.85 -14.65 13.66
CA ALA A 378 11.73 -15.59 13.52
C ALA A 378 10.53 -15.02 12.74
N ALA A 379 10.65 -13.82 12.21
CA ALA A 379 9.57 -13.10 11.51
C ALA A 379 9.11 -13.85 10.24
N PRO A 380 7.79 -14.11 10.07
CA PRO A 380 7.23 -14.73 8.87
C PRO A 380 6.98 -13.67 7.79
N ILE A 381 8.07 -13.16 7.18
CA ILE A 381 8.00 -12.10 6.19
C ILE A 381 7.23 -12.57 4.95
N GLU A 382 6.16 -11.86 4.62
CA GLU A 382 5.34 -12.06 3.42
C GLU A 382 5.65 -11.01 2.34
N VAL A 383 6.03 -9.79 2.75
CA VAL A 383 6.38 -8.68 1.84
C VAL A 383 7.71 -8.09 2.26
N LEU A 384 8.65 -8.02 1.31
CA LEU A 384 9.93 -7.33 1.45
C LEU A 384 10.10 -6.36 0.27
N GLU A 385 10.20 -5.06 0.57
CA GLU A 385 10.48 -4.01 -0.42
C GLU A 385 11.71 -3.21 0.00
N MET A 386 12.71 -3.16 -0.87
CA MET A 386 13.98 -2.44 -0.70
C MET A 386 14.40 -1.75 -2.01
N ALA A 387 13.43 -1.28 -2.80
CA ALA A 387 13.69 -0.59 -4.06
C ALA A 387 14.43 0.75 -3.85
N GLY A 388 15.25 1.17 -4.82
CA GLY A 388 15.87 2.50 -4.85
C GLY A 388 16.76 2.77 -3.63
N ASN A 389 17.66 1.85 -3.31
CA ASN A 389 18.54 1.95 -2.14
C ASN A 389 20.03 1.88 -2.49
N ASP A 390 20.40 2.06 -3.76
CA ASP A 390 21.78 1.99 -4.25
C ASP A 390 22.48 0.64 -3.89
N ILE A 391 21.68 -0.44 -3.93
CA ILE A 391 22.14 -1.79 -3.59
C ILE A 391 22.81 -2.42 -4.80
N THR A 392 24.06 -2.85 -4.63
CA THR A 392 24.86 -3.47 -5.69
C THR A 392 24.94 -5.01 -5.54
N VAL A 393 25.73 -5.63 -6.42
CA VAL A 393 26.03 -7.07 -6.34
C VAL A 393 26.70 -7.47 -5.02
N GLU A 394 27.33 -6.55 -4.31
CA GLU A 394 27.99 -6.84 -3.04
C GLU A 394 27.00 -7.29 -1.95
N ALA A 395 25.80 -6.70 -1.91
CA ALA A 395 24.75 -7.09 -0.98
C ALA A 395 23.94 -8.30 -1.44
N ALA A 396 24.04 -8.71 -2.70
CA ALA A 396 23.18 -9.75 -3.29
C ALA A 396 23.21 -11.07 -2.50
N SER A 397 24.38 -11.50 -2.06
CA SER A 397 24.54 -12.74 -1.26
C SER A 397 23.79 -12.71 0.07
N ALA A 398 23.82 -11.56 0.78
CA ALA A 398 23.09 -11.40 2.04
C ALA A 398 21.58 -11.36 1.82
N ILE A 399 21.13 -10.65 0.77
CA ILE A 399 19.71 -10.59 0.38
C ILE A 399 19.21 -11.98 -0.03
N ALA A 400 19.96 -12.70 -0.86
CA ALA A 400 19.62 -14.05 -1.26
C ALA A 400 19.48 -14.99 -0.05
N ALA A 401 20.42 -14.92 0.91
CA ALA A 401 20.34 -15.69 2.16
C ALA A 401 19.12 -15.31 3.03
N CYS A 402 18.75 -14.04 3.06
CA CYS A 402 17.54 -13.56 3.72
C CYS A 402 16.29 -14.14 3.03
N VAL A 403 16.20 -14.00 1.72
CA VAL A 403 15.09 -14.54 0.92
C VAL A 403 14.97 -16.05 1.15
N ALA A 404 16.08 -16.81 1.07
CA ALA A 404 16.08 -18.26 1.33
C ALA A 404 15.47 -18.63 2.69
N ALA A 405 15.69 -17.82 3.73
CA ALA A 405 15.16 -18.05 5.07
C ALA A 405 13.68 -17.70 5.23
N LYS A 406 13.09 -16.89 4.30
CA LYS A 406 11.72 -16.35 4.41
C LYS A 406 10.75 -17.08 3.49
N GLN A 407 10.41 -18.32 3.83
CA GLN A 407 9.57 -19.22 3.04
C GLN A 407 8.11 -18.75 2.83
N ASP A 408 7.63 -17.85 3.67
CA ASP A 408 6.29 -17.24 3.55
C ASP A 408 6.23 -16.08 2.56
N LEU A 409 7.36 -15.70 1.93
CA LEU A 409 7.45 -14.56 1.05
C LEU A 409 6.46 -14.68 -0.13
N ASN A 410 5.63 -13.64 -0.26
CA ASN A 410 4.64 -13.47 -1.32
C ASN A 410 5.07 -12.43 -2.34
N LYS A 411 5.72 -11.35 -1.87
CA LYS A 411 6.19 -10.24 -2.70
C LYS A 411 7.62 -9.85 -2.35
N LEU A 412 8.47 -9.80 -3.38
CA LEU A 412 9.82 -9.27 -3.34
C LEU A 412 9.92 -8.09 -4.31
N ASN A 413 10.33 -6.93 -3.81
CA ASN A 413 10.63 -5.76 -4.63
C ASN A 413 12.03 -5.24 -4.33
N LEU A 414 12.91 -5.35 -5.32
CA LEU A 414 14.29 -4.86 -5.31
C LEU A 414 14.56 -3.96 -6.54
N SER A 415 13.52 -3.39 -7.13
CA SER A 415 13.65 -2.50 -8.30
C SER A 415 14.53 -1.28 -8.01
N GLU A 416 15.02 -0.63 -9.07
CA GLU A 416 15.82 0.60 -8.97
C GLU A 416 17.06 0.44 -8.06
N ASN A 417 17.83 -0.63 -8.30
CA ASN A 417 19.11 -0.91 -7.66
C ASN A 417 20.16 -1.29 -8.73
N GLU A 418 21.33 -1.78 -8.33
CA GLU A 418 22.44 -2.15 -9.23
C GLU A 418 22.84 -3.62 -9.10
N LEU A 419 21.84 -4.52 -9.02
CA LEU A 419 22.07 -5.95 -8.76
C LEU A 419 22.72 -6.67 -9.93
N LYS A 420 22.59 -6.18 -11.14
CA LYS A 420 23.09 -6.77 -12.39
C LYS A 420 22.67 -8.25 -12.54
N ASP A 421 23.26 -8.96 -13.48
CA ASP A 421 23.00 -10.38 -13.69
C ASP A 421 23.41 -11.26 -12.50
N GLU A 422 24.57 -10.97 -11.92
CA GLU A 422 25.13 -11.76 -10.82
C GLU A 422 24.22 -11.77 -9.60
N GLY A 423 23.72 -10.62 -9.17
CA GLY A 423 22.80 -10.50 -8.06
C GLY A 423 21.46 -11.17 -8.35
N CYS A 424 20.92 -10.93 -9.55
CA CYS A 424 19.65 -11.53 -9.96
C CYS A 424 19.70 -13.07 -10.03
N VAL A 425 20.77 -13.63 -10.59
CA VAL A 425 20.97 -15.09 -10.65
C VAL A 425 21.08 -15.69 -9.25
N GLN A 426 21.77 -15.04 -8.31
CA GLN A 426 21.85 -15.50 -6.93
C GLN A 426 20.46 -15.54 -6.28
N ILE A 427 19.66 -14.47 -6.41
CA ILE A 427 18.32 -14.39 -5.85
C ILE A 427 17.38 -15.39 -6.53
N ALA A 428 17.43 -15.52 -7.87
CA ALA A 428 16.62 -16.46 -8.61
C ALA A 428 16.84 -17.90 -8.13
N LYS A 429 18.09 -18.33 -7.93
CA LYS A 429 18.44 -19.67 -7.41
C LYS A 429 17.81 -19.96 -6.05
N THR A 430 17.71 -18.98 -5.16
CA THR A 430 17.15 -19.19 -3.82
C THR A 430 15.64 -19.39 -3.82
N VAL A 431 14.94 -18.90 -4.82
CA VAL A 431 13.48 -19.03 -4.91
C VAL A 431 13.04 -20.10 -5.90
N GLU A 432 13.96 -20.88 -6.46
CA GLU A 432 13.67 -21.84 -7.52
C GLU A 432 12.77 -23.00 -7.06
N GLU A 433 13.13 -23.70 -5.99
CA GLU A 433 12.43 -24.91 -5.54
C GLU A 433 11.37 -24.64 -4.48
N ASP A 434 11.68 -23.76 -3.53
CA ASP A 434 10.83 -23.39 -2.40
C ASP A 434 9.95 -22.15 -2.71
N HIS A 435 9.51 -21.42 -1.70
CA HIS A 435 8.71 -20.18 -1.84
C HIS A 435 7.40 -20.37 -2.61
N LEU A 436 6.62 -21.36 -2.25
CA LEU A 436 5.35 -21.70 -2.91
C LEU A 436 4.29 -20.59 -2.86
N LYS A 437 4.47 -19.61 -1.97
CA LYS A 437 3.58 -18.45 -1.82
C LYS A 437 4.00 -17.24 -2.66
N LEU A 438 5.19 -17.27 -3.28
CA LEU A 438 5.74 -16.15 -4.02
C LEU A 438 4.91 -15.86 -5.28
N GLN A 439 4.37 -14.65 -5.37
CA GLN A 439 3.48 -14.23 -6.45
C GLN A 439 4.00 -13.02 -7.21
N TYR A 440 4.87 -12.21 -6.60
CA TYR A 440 5.34 -10.96 -7.18
C TYR A 440 6.85 -10.84 -7.01
N ILE A 441 7.55 -10.63 -8.12
CA ILE A 441 8.97 -10.23 -8.15
C ILE A 441 9.05 -8.96 -8.99
N ASP A 442 9.67 -7.91 -8.43
CA ASP A 442 10.02 -6.70 -9.14
C ASP A 442 11.53 -6.49 -9.06
N MET A 443 12.19 -6.55 -10.22
CA MET A 443 13.62 -6.37 -10.45
C MET A 443 13.83 -5.34 -11.58
N SER A 444 12.85 -4.46 -11.82
CA SER A 444 12.99 -3.40 -12.83
C SER A 444 14.13 -2.44 -12.47
N ASN A 445 14.77 -1.84 -13.48
CA ASN A 445 15.86 -0.87 -13.31
C ASN A 445 17.00 -1.40 -12.41
N ASN A 446 17.63 -2.51 -12.80
CA ASN A 446 18.72 -3.14 -12.04
C ASN A 446 19.95 -3.46 -12.88
N TYR A 447 20.06 -2.91 -14.09
CA TYR A 447 21.12 -3.22 -15.05
C TYR A 447 21.22 -4.72 -15.38
N ILE A 448 20.04 -5.39 -15.40
CA ILE A 448 19.93 -6.81 -15.75
C ILE A 448 20.08 -6.96 -17.25
N ARG A 449 20.88 -7.93 -17.67
CA ARG A 449 21.04 -8.37 -19.03
C ARG A 449 20.30 -9.70 -19.29
N ARG A 450 20.57 -10.30 -20.41
CA ARG A 450 19.96 -11.56 -20.86
C ARG A 450 20.06 -12.70 -19.83
N ALA A 451 21.21 -12.88 -19.16
CA ALA A 451 21.44 -13.99 -18.25
C ALA A 451 20.57 -13.90 -16.97
N GLY A 452 20.50 -12.74 -16.35
CA GLY A 452 19.64 -12.48 -15.19
C GLY A 452 18.16 -12.60 -15.52
N ALA A 453 17.73 -11.99 -16.64
CA ALA A 453 16.35 -12.06 -17.10
C ALA A 453 15.90 -13.52 -17.36
N ARG A 454 16.75 -14.30 -18.04
CA ARG A 454 16.53 -15.72 -18.29
C ARG A 454 16.38 -16.52 -16.99
N ALA A 455 17.27 -16.29 -16.01
CA ALA A 455 17.23 -17.00 -14.72
C ALA A 455 15.92 -16.72 -13.98
N LEU A 456 15.49 -15.46 -13.90
CA LEU A 456 14.22 -15.08 -13.29
C LEU A 456 13.02 -15.71 -14.02
N ALA A 457 13.00 -15.66 -15.36
CA ALA A 457 11.92 -16.26 -16.16
C ALA A 457 11.82 -17.79 -15.96
N GLN A 458 12.95 -18.50 -15.90
CA GLN A 458 12.99 -19.95 -15.68
C GLN A 458 12.42 -20.35 -14.33
N VAL A 459 12.69 -19.56 -13.29
CA VAL A 459 12.14 -19.78 -11.94
C VAL A 459 10.64 -19.54 -11.94
N VAL A 460 10.20 -18.41 -12.49
CA VAL A 460 8.78 -18.03 -12.51
C VAL A 460 7.94 -19.02 -13.31
N ALA A 461 8.47 -19.55 -14.42
CA ALA A 461 7.78 -20.55 -15.25
C ALA A 461 7.42 -21.84 -14.48
N LYS A 462 8.09 -22.13 -13.37
CA LYS A 462 7.87 -23.31 -12.52
C LYS A 462 6.89 -23.05 -11.36
N LYS A 463 6.54 -21.80 -11.08
CA LYS A 463 5.72 -21.41 -9.92
C LYS A 463 4.24 -21.35 -10.25
N GLU A 464 3.46 -22.21 -9.62
CA GLU A 464 2.00 -22.19 -9.72
C GLU A 464 1.41 -20.97 -8.99
N GLY A 465 0.51 -20.24 -9.66
CA GLY A 465 -0.16 -19.08 -9.07
C GLY A 465 0.68 -17.82 -8.99
N PHE A 466 1.83 -17.78 -9.63
CA PHE A 466 2.62 -16.56 -9.78
C PHE A 466 1.84 -15.50 -10.58
N LYS A 467 2.03 -14.22 -10.29
CA LYS A 467 1.18 -13.14 -10.84
C LYS A 467 1.95 -12.13 -11.66
N LEU A 468 3.14 -11.72 -11.21
CA LEU A 468 3.88 -10.66 -11.89
C LEU A 468 5.38 -10.81 -11.69
N LEU A 469 6.10 -10.94 -12.79
CA LEU A 469 7.52 -10.68 -12.93
C LEU A 469 7.68 -9.34 -13.65
N ASN A 470 8.23 -8.35 -12.97
CA ASN A 470 8.61 -7.07 -13.56
C ASN A 470 10.13 -7.00 -13.70
N ILE A 471 10.61 -6.89 -14.94
CA ILE A 471 12.03 -6.74 -15.33
C ILE A 471 12.20 -5.63 -16.36
N ASP A 472 11.28 -4.66 -16.39
CA ASP A 472 11.33 -3.52 -17.30
C ASP A 472 12.44 -2.52 -16.91
N GLY A 473 12.82 -1.64 -17.81
CA GLY A 473 13.83 -0.61 -17.55
C GLY A 473 15.25 -1.16 -17.29
N ASN A 474 15.54 -2.36 -17.77
CA ASN A 474 16.87 -2.98 -17.70
C ASN A 474 17.59 -2.87 -19.06
N ILE A 475 18.74 -3.51 -19.20
CA ILE A 475 19.55 -3.53 -20.41
C ILE A 475 19.50 -4.90 -21.10
N ILE A 476 18.28 -5.42 -21.29
CA ILE A 476 18.04 -6.74 -21.86
C ILE A 476 17.97 -6.63 -23.39
N SER A 477 18.85 -7.34 -24.11
CA SER A 477 18.85 -7.37 -25.57
C SER A 477 17.54 -7.90 -26.17
N GLU A 478 17.30 -7.61 -27.46
CA GLU A 478 16.11 -8.14 -28.17
C GLU A 478 16.04 -9.66 -28.11
N GLU A 479 17.18 -10.37 -28.27
CA GLU A 479 17.25 -11.83 -28.13
C GLU A 479 16.93 -12.27 -26.71
N GLY A 480 17.37 -11.54 -25.69
CA GLY A 480 17.05 -11.80 -24.29
C GLY A 480 15.55 -11.66 -24.02
N ILE A 481 14.92 -10.61 -24.54
CA ILE A 481 13.48 -10.38 -24.46
C ILE A 481 12.69 -11.52 -25.13
N GLU A 482 13.11 -11.96 -26.32
CA GLU A 482 12.48 -13.07 -27.03
C GLU A 482 12.66 -14.40 -26.26
N GLU A 483 13.82 -14.64 -25.66
CA GLU A 483 14.07 -15.81 -24.84
C GLU A 483 13.16 -15.85 -23.59
N VAL A 484 13.00 -14.72 -22.89
CA VAL A 484 12.08 -14.59 -21.75
C VAL A 484 10.62 -14.88 -22.16
N LYS A 485 10.18 -14.31 -23.29
CA LYS A 485 8.84 -14.57 -23.83
C LYS A 485 8.63 -16.04 -24.20
N GLU A 486 9.64 -16.69 -24.78
CA GLU A 486 9.55 -18.12 -25.12
C GLU A 486 9.50 -19.01 -23.85
N ILE A 487 10.28 -18.70 -22.82
CA ILE A 487 10.24 -19.40 -21.54
C ILE A 487 8.84 -19.28 -20.90
N LEU A 488 8.27 -18.09 -20.89
CA LEU A 488 6.97 -17.78 -20.27
C LEU A 488 5.78 -17.94 -21.24
N LYS A 489 5.95 -18.54 -22.41
CA LYS A 489 4.89 -18.68 -23.42
C LYS A 489 3.62 -19.39 -22.95
N LYS A 490 3.70 -20.20 -21.90
CA LYS A 490 2.53 -20.89 -21.31
C LYS A 490 1.73 -20.02 -20.35
N THR A 491 2.36 -18.99 -19.80
CA THR A 491 1.84 -18.08 -18.80
C THR A 491 2.26 -16.63 -19.10
N PRO A 492 2.00 -16.11 -20.32
CA PRO A 492 2.47 -14.79 -20.74
C PRO A 492 1.91 -13.65 -19.87
N GLU A 493 0.79 -13.89 -19.20
CA GLU A 493 0.15 -12.93 -18.29
C GLU A 493 0.93 -12.64 -17.00
N VAL A 494 1.93 -13.44 -16.69
CA VAL A 494 2.78 -13.20 -15.51
C VAL A 494 3.94 -12.25 -15.79
N LEU A 495 4.23 -11.97 -17.07
CA LEU A 495 5.30 -11.06 -17.48
C LEU A 495 4.77 -9.63 -17.57
N GLY A 496 5.46 -8.70 -16.92
CA GLY A 496 5.20 -7.27 -17.01
C GLY A 496 5.52 -6.68 -18.38
N ALA A 497 5.42 -5.36 -18.50
CA ALA A 497 5.93 -4.63 -19.67
C ALA A 497 7.44 -4.86 -19.84
N LEU A 498 7.95 -4.65 -21.05
CA LEU A 498 9.38 -4.76 -21.39
C LEU A 498 9.82 -3.60 -22.31
N ASP A 499 8.98 -2.57 -22.41
CA ASP A 499 9.11 -1.51 -23.42
C ASP A 499 10.20 -0.48 -23.05
N GLU A 500 10.59 -0.42 -21.78
CA GLU A 500 11.60 0.51 -21.26
C GLU A 500 13.00 -0.13 -21.14
N ASN A 501 13.16 -1.39 -21.59
CA ASN A 501 14.48 -2.02 -21.66
C ASN A 501 15.33 -1.37 -22.76
N ASP A 502 16.62 -1.15 -22.47
CA ASP A 502 17.60 -0.65 -23.42
C ASP A 502 18.38 -1.82 -24.04
N PRO A 503 18.05 -2.24 -25.28
CA PRO A 503 18.71 -3.36 -25.93
C PRO A 503 20.15 -3.06 -26.37
N ASP A 504 20.49 -1.78 -26.55
CA ASP A 504 21.82 -1.36 -26.99
C ASP A 504 22.83 -1.26 -25.84
N GLY A 505 22.35 -1.23 -24.58
CA GLY A 505 23.16 -1.18 -23.37
C GLY A 505 24.06 -2.41 -23.14
N GLU A 506 23.78 -3.55 -23.80
CA GLU A 506 24.66 -4.72 -23.78
C GLU A 506 25.93 -4.50 -24.62
N GLU A 507 25.85 -3.68 -25.68
CA GLU A 507 26.99 -3.44 -26.60
C GLU A 507 28.02 -2.47 -26.03
N GLU A 508 27.60 -1.47 -25.24
CA GLU A 508 28.51 -0.45 -24.69
C GLU A 508 29.50 -1.01 -23.65
N GLU A 509 29.16 -2.08 -22.90
CA GLU A 509 30.10 -2.67 -21.93
C GLU A 509 31.04 -3.73 -22.54
N GLU A 510 30.73 -4.32 -23.71
CA GLU A 510 31.67 -5.19 -24.40
C GLU A 510 32.86 -4.38 -24.92
N ASP A 511 32.66 -3.11 -25.30
CA ASP A 511 33.75 -2.22 -25.74
C ASP A 511 34.63 -1.77 -24.54
N ASP A 512 34.07 -1.60 -23.33
CA ASP A 512 34.84 -1.25 -22.14
C ASP A 512 35.64 -2.47 -21.61
N GLU A 513 35.11 -3.70 -21.73
CA GLU A 513 35.84 -4.92 -21.34
C GLU A 513 36.99 -5.24 -22.33
N GLU A 514 36.88 -4.90 -23.64
CA GLU A 514 37.98 -5.08 -24.58
C GLU A 514 39.18 -4.12 -24.33
N ASP A 515 38.97 -2.97 -23.71
CA ASP A 515 40.04 -2.05 -23.32
C ASP A 515 40.69 -2.44 -21.97
N GLU A 516 39.98 -3.12 -21.05
CA GLU A 516 40.55 -3.66 -19.80
C GLU A 516 41.29 -5.00 -20.00
N GLU A 517 40.89 -5.84 -20.99
CA GLU A 517 41.63 -7.08 -21.32
C GLU A 517 43.08 -6.87 -21.81
N LYS A 518 43.48 -5.62 -22.04
CA LYS A 518 44.91 -5.30 -22.31
C LYS A 518 45.76 -5.19 -21.04
N GLU A 519 45.18 -5.24 -19.86
CA GLU A 519 45.90 -5.25 -18.58
C GLU A 519 45.32 -6.31 -17.60
N GLY A 520 45.49 -7.61 -17.87
CA GLY A 520 45.37 -8.62 -16.82
C GLY A 520 44.76 -9.95 -17.21
N GLU A 521 45.60 -10.97 -17.20
CA GLU A 521 45.26 -12.38 -17.18
C GLU A 521 44.35 -12.71 -15.98
N GLY A 522 43.03 -12.69 -16.13
CA GLY A 522 42.09 -12.94 -15.03
C GLY A 522 40.87 -13.82 -15.37
N ASN A 523 40.51 -13.97 -16.63
CA ASN A 523 39.23 -14.62 -17.02
C ASN A 523 39.23 -16.15 -16.97
N ASP A 524 40.39 -16.81 -16.98
CA ASP A 524 40.48 -18.28 -16.82
C ASP A 524 40.17 -18.78 -15.39
N GLU A 525 40.16 -17.90 -14.39
CA GLU A 525 39.90 -18.29 -13.01
C GLU A 525 38.40 -18.42 -12.67
N LEU A 526 37.53 -17.62 -13.32
CA LEU A 526 36.09 -17.69 -13.09
C LEU A 526 35.47 -18.92 -13.77
N GLU A 527 35.83 -19.23 -15.03
CA GLU A 527 35.36 -20.47 -15.66
C GLU A 527 35.89 -21.72 -14.96
N SER A 528 37.10 -21.67 -14.40
CA SER A 528 37.63 -22.80 -13.63
C SER A 528 36.97 -22.97 -12.27
N LYS A 529 36.47 -21.90 -11.66
CA LYS A 529 35.68 -21.96 -10.41
C LYS A 529 34.26 -22.46 -10.67
N LEU A 530 33.63 -22.08 -11.77
CA LEU A 530 32.32 -22.60 -12.19
C LEU A 530 32.37 -24.09 -12.51
N LYS A 531 33.40 -24.55 -13.23
CA LYS A 531 33.60 -26.00 -13.52
C LYS A 531 33.93 -26.84 -12.27
N LYS A 532 34.52 -26.24 -11.22
CA LYS A 532 34.80 -26.95 -9.95
C LYS A 532 33.57 -27.10 -9.05
N LEU A 533 32.53 -26.32 -9.26
CA LEU A 533 31.26 -26.47 -8.55
C LEU A 533 30.35 -27.55 -9.15
N GLU A 534 30.52 -27.89 -10.44
CA GLU A 534 29.76 -28.94 -11.11
C GLU A 534 30.29 -30.38 -10.87
N VAL A 535 31.43 -30.59 -10.19
CA VAL A 535 32.10 -31.90 -10.05
C VAL A 535 31.98 -32.51 -8.64
N ASN A 536 31.21 -31.92 -7.71
CA ASN A 536 31.06 -32.48 -6.35
C ASN A 536 29.69 -33.08 -6.04
N GLU A 537 28.94 -33.54 -7.04
CA GLU A 537 27.69 -34.31 -6.82
C GLU A 537 27.79 -35.81 -7.13
N ASP A 538 28.98 -36.40 -7.20
CA ASP A 538 29.14 -37.83 -7.26
C ASP A 538 30.33 -38.30 -6.36
N ASP A 539 30.01 -38.49 -5.03
CA ASP A 539 30.58 -39.56 -4.18
C ASP A 539 29.88 -39.58 -2.80
#